data_16ed3984d375c8192fe9b4aedbfb1f75
#
_entry.id   16ed3984d375c8192fe9b4aedbfb1f75
#
_cell.length_a   1.000
_cell.length_b   1.000
_cell.length_c   1.000
_cell.angle_alpha   90.00
_cell.angle_beta   90.00
_cell.angle_gamma   90.00
#
_symmetry.space_group_name_H-M   'P 1'
#
loop_
_entity.id
_entity.type
_entity.pdbx_description
1 polymer ?
#
loop_
_entity_poly.entity_id
_entity_poly.type
_entity_poly.pdbx_seq_one_letter_code
_entity_poly.pdbx_strand_id
1 'polypeptide(L)'
;KFVNILREDLNIGKLILFKYNEKWETLIYDGVSKKLVDDLSVENDLLYYKQITNLTTTLNTNLGQFDVIIPVYHKDRALAYLIIGDIDEERVGVSPTIKHLHFTQTLANIMVVAIENKRLYNQNLHQKVLHKELELASKMQNMLIPTHASLPNNDQIETAAYYLPHFEVGGDYYDIIKLNSHSYGFCVADVSGKGISAALLMTNFQANLRALLTEKTSMKEVVINLNERVMKSANGEKFITLFIGRYNAQDHR
;
A
#
# COMPACT_ATOMS: atom_id res chain seq x y z
N LYS A 1 22.25 -22.50 1.28
CA LYS A 1 23.03 -22.43 2.53
C LYS A 1 22.29 -23.06 3.72
N PHE A 2 21.04 -22.63 4.04
CA PHE A 2 20.27 -23.19 5.17
C PHE A 2 20.11 -24.73 5.07
N VAL A 3 19.63 -25.21 3.91
CA VAL A 3 19.49 -26.66 3.65
C VAL A 3 20.83 -27.39 3.80
N ASN A 4 21.92 -26.80 3.28
CA ASN A 4 23.27 -27.41 3.37
C ASN A 4 23.73 -27.56 4.83
N ILE A 5 23.50 -26.53 5.67
CA ILE A 5 23.82 -26.61 7.10
C ILE A 5 23.01 -27.72 7.79
N LEU A 6 21.71 -27.81 7.52
CA LEU A 6 20.88 -28.85 8.13
C LEU A 6 21.29 -30.24 7.66
N ARG A 7 21.62 -30.39 6.38
CA ARG A 7 21.98 -31.69 5.78
C ARG A 7 23.39 -32.13 6.08
N GLU A 8 24.37 -31.24 5.88
CA GLU A 8 25.80 -31.59 5.96
C GLU A 8 26.34 -31.48 7.38
N ASP A 9 25.92 -30.45 8.13
CA ASP A 9 26.44 -30.20 9.48
C ASP A 9 25.62 -30.90 10.58
N LEU A 10 24.29 -31.10 10.35
CA LEU A 10 23.39 -31.67 11.34
C LEU A 10 22.85 -33.05 10.94
N ASN A 11 23.24 -33.62 9.80
CA ASN A 11 22.82 -34.93 9.30
C ASN A 11 21.28 -35.09 9.25
N ILE A 12 20.55 -34.07 8.82
CA ILE A 12 19.10 -34.11 8.66
C ILE A 12 18.77 -34.54 7.24
N GLY A 13 18.16 -35.75 7.10
CA GLY A 13 17.86 -36.32 5.78
C GLY A 13 16.61 -35.75 5.13
N LYS A 14 15.63 -35.28 5.92
CA LYS A 14 14.36 -34.75 5.43
C LYS A 14 14.02 -33.44 6.12
N LEU A 15 13.56 -32.47 5.35
CA LEU A 15 13.06 -31.21 5.91
C LEU A 15 11.94 -30.61 5.05
N ILE A 16 11.00 -29.93 5.71
CA ILE A 16 10.03 -29.03 5.10
C ILE A 16 9.94 -27.77 5.96
N LEU A 17 10.00 -26.60 5.34
CA LEU A 17 9.77 -25.32 5.99
C LEU A 17 8.56 -24.64 5.36
N PHE A 18 7.52 -24.53 6.16
CA PHE A 18 6.35 -23.72 5.86
C PHE A 18 6.51 -22.33 6.44
N LYS A 19 6.04 -21.31 5.72
CA LYS A 19 6.02 -19.92 6.14
C LYS A 19 4.62 -19.34 5.95
N TYR A 20 4.20 -18.49 6.87
CA TYR A 20 2.99 -17.69 6.73
C TYR A 20 3.25 -16.39 5.95
N ASN A 21 2.52 -16.18 4.84
CA ASN A 21 2.53 -14.95 4.06
C ASN A 21 1.11 -14.72 3.51
N GLU A 22 0.23 -14.12 4.34
CA GLU A 22 -1.23 -14.04 4.13
C GLU A 22 -1.92 -15.42 4.11
N LYS A 23 -1.27 -16.42 3.59
CA LYS A 23 -1.59 -17.86 3.64
C LYS A 23 -0.33 -18.65 3.92
N TRP A 24 -0.49 -19.92 4.32
CA TRP A 24 0.64 -20.82 4.47
C TRP A 24 1.18 -21.24 3.11
N GLU A 25 2.48 -21.16 2.97
CA GLU A 25 3.19 -21.58 1.76
C GLU A 25 4.45 -22.36 2.12
N THR A 26 4.79 -23.35 1.29
CA THR A 26 6.03 -24.09 1.42
C THR A 26 7.18 -23.23 0.92
N LEU A 27 8.11 -22.88 1.81
CA LEU A 27 9.28 -22.07 1.47
C LEU A 27 10.42 -22.92 0.92
N ILE A 28 10.69 -24.05 1.56
CA ILE A 28 11.77 -24.98 1.21
C ILE A 28 11.33 -26.40 1.60
N TYR A 29 11.71 -27.39 0.80
CA TYR A 29 11.70 -28.80 1.18
C TYR A 29 12.88 -29.54 0.57
N ASP A 30 13.36 -30.57 1.24
CA ASP A 30 14.45 -31.42 0.78
C ASP A 30 14.30 -32.84 1.37
N GLY A 31 14.75 -33.86 0.65
CA GLY A 31 14.66 -35.27 1.07
C GLY A 31 13.24 -35.84 1.10
N VAL A 32 12.22 -35.13 0.61
CA VAL A 32 10.83 -35.57 0.59
C VAL A 32 10.19 -35.40 -0.79
N SER A 33 9.15 -36.19 -1.07
CA SER A 33 8.41 -36.07 -2.32
C SER A 33 7.51 -34.86 -2.31
N LYS A 34 7.33 -34.23 -3.49
CA LYS A 34 6.38 -33.11 -3.64
C LYS A 34 4.95 -33.50 -3.22
N LYS A 35 4.54 -34.74 -3.50
CA LYS A 35 3.21 -35.24 -3.11
C LYS A 35 3.01 -35.14 -1.59
N LEU A 36 4.01 -35.55 -0.81
CA LEU A 36 3.93 -35.50 0.66
C LEU A 36 3.82 -34.04 1.15
N VAL A 37 4.54 -33.11 0.49
CA VAL A 37 4.47 -31.67 0.82
C VAL A 37 3.08 -31.11 0.53
N ASP A 38 2.49 -31.50 -0.61
CA ASP A 38 1.16 -31.05 -1.04
C ASP A 38 0.02 -31.67 -0.21
N ASP A 39 0.24 -32.85 0.37
CA ASP A 39 -0.71 -33.58 1.25
C ASP A 39 -0.72 -33.01 2.70
N LEU A 40 0.29 -32.21 3.10
CA LEU A 40 0.38 -31.61 4.43
C LEU A 40 -0.31 -30.25 4.47
N SER A 41 -1.24 -30.09 5.41
CA SER A 41 -1.91 -28.82 5.69
C SER A 41 -1.42 -28.24 7.02
N VAL A 42 -0.83 -27.05 6.97
CA VAL A 42 -0.38 -26.39 8.20
C VAL A 42 -1.55 -26.13 9.14
N GLU A 43 -2.70 -25.71 8.61
CA GLU A 43 -3.90 -25.40 9.38
C GLU A 43 -4.44 -26.63 10.15
N ASN A 44 -4.43 -27.80 9.50
CA ASN A 44 -5.00 -29.02 10.06
C ASN A 44 -3.98 -29.83 10.85
N ASP A 45 -2.71 -29.82 10.42
CA ASP A 45 -1.71 -30.74 10.91
C ASP A 45 -0.72 -30.14 11.89
N LEU A 46 -0.45 -28.80 11.79
CA LEU A 46 0.70 -28.17 12.47
C LEU A 46 0.33 -27.12 13.50
N LEU A 47 -0.78 -26.40 13.36
CA LEU A 47 -1.12 -25.26 14.26
C LEU A 47 -1.28 -25.64 15.74
N TYR A 48 -1.49 -26.93 16.04
CA TYR A 48 -1.58 -27.45 17.41
C TYR A 48 -0.22 -27.42 18.12
N TYR A 49 0.88 -27.48 17.37
CA TYR A 49 2.23 -27.56 17.93
C TYR A 49 2.78 -26.14 18.19
N LYS A 50 2.73 -25.73 19.44
CA LYS A 50 3.24 -24.40 19.86
C LYS A 50 4.68 -24.43 20.36
N GLN A 51 5.23 -25.62 20.60
CA GLN A 51 6.59 -25.86 21.08
C GLN A 51 7.25 -26.95 20.24
N ILE A 52 8.58 -27.07 20.35
CA ILE A 52 9.31 -28.16 19.74
C ILE A 52 8.69 -29.48 20.22
N THR A 53 8.27 -30.31 19.29
CA THR A 53 7.57 -31.58 19.58
C THR A 53 8.20 -32.71 18.80
N ASN A 54 8.50 -33.79 19.49
CA ASN A 54 8.93 -35.06 18.89
C ASN A 54 7.70 -35.80 18.31
N LEU A 55 7.81 -36.27 17.09
CA LEU A 55 6.74 -36.91 16.32
C LEU A 55 6.76 -38.46 16.36
N THR A 56 7.70 -39.08 17.04
CA THR A 56 7.83 -40.54 17.08
C THR A 56 6.58 -41.28 17.57
N THR A 57 5.65 -40.59 18.21
CA THR A 57 4.39 -41.15 18.73
C THR A 57 3.15 -40.58 18.07
N THR A 58 3.28 -39.86 16.95
CA THR A 58 2.13 -39.21 16.29
C THR A 58 1.26 -40.23 15.55
N LEU A 59 -0.06 -40.05 15.61
CA LEU A 59 -1.05 -40.83 14.86
C LEU A 59 -1.24 -40.31 13.41
N ASN A 60 -0.71 -39.14 13.08
CA ASN A 60 -0.80 -38.58 11.74
C ASN A 60 0.18 -39.29 10.80
N THR A 61 -0.34 -39.99 9.81
CA THR A 61 0.45 -40.82 8.87
C THR A 61 1.42 -39.99 8.03
N ASN A 62 1.09 -38.75 7.68
CA ASN A 62 1.95 -37.88 6.91
C ASN A 62 3.09 -37.32 7.76
N LEU A 63 2.83 -36.99 9.01
CA LEU A 63 3.83 -36.53 9.97
C LEU A 63 4.70 -37.66 10.52
N GLY A 64 4.22 -38.93 10.51
CA GLY A 64 4.99 -40.09 10.97
C GLY A 64 6.27 -40.40 10.20
N GLN A 65 6.56 -39.69 9.12
CA GLN A 65 7.81 -39.76 8.37
C GLN A 65 8.86 -38.75 8.86
N PHE A 66 8.53 -37.98 9.87
CA PHE A 66 9.40 -36.93 10.45
C PHE A 66 9.59 -37.21 11.95
N ASP A 67 10.68 -36.68 12.46
CA ASP A 67 11.07 -36.87 13.86
C ASP A 67 10.66 -35.71 14.74
N VAL A 68 10.74 -34.49 14.24
CA VAL A 68 10.54 -33.26 15.04
C VAL A 68 9.84 -32.17 14.27
N ILE A 69 8.93 -31.48 14.95
CA ILE A 69 8.37 -30.18 14.53
C ILE A 69 8.99 -29.06 15.36
N ILE A 70 9.46 -28.02 14.69
CA ILE A 70 10.03 -26.82 15.26
C ILE A 70 9.18 -25.61 14.81
N PRO A 71 8.27 -25.13 15.67
CA PRO A 71 7.49 -23.94 15.37
C PRO A 71 8.33 -22.67 15.58
N VAL A 72 8.10 -21.69 14.71
CA VAL A 72 8.69 -20.35 14.79
C VAL A 72 7.58 -19.36 15.07
N TYR A 73 7.64 -18.72 16.22
CA TYR A 73 6.64 -17.76 16.69
C TYR A 73 7.23 -16.35 16.83
N HIS A 74 6.40 -15.36 16.60
CA HIS A 74 6.63 -14.00 17.04
C HIS A 74 5.44 -13.59 17.92
N LYS A 75 5.68 -13.38 19.21
CA LYS A 75 4.64 -13.25 20.24
C LYS A 75 3.67 -14.48 20.15
N ASP A 76 2.39 -14.24 19.96
CA ASP A 76 1.36 -15.29 19.89
C ASP A 76 1.05 -15.76 18.45
N ARG A 77 1.79 -15.26 17.45
CA ARG A 77 1.55 -15.58 16.04
C ARG A 77 2.61 -16.55 15.51
N ALA A 78 2.15 -17.66 14.95
CA ALA A 78 3.02 -18.56 14.20
C ALA A 78 3.47 -17.90 12.90
N LEU A 79 4.78 -17.85 12.65
CA LEU A 79 5.38 -17.34 11.43
C LEU A 79 5.84 -18.43 10.49
N ALA A 80 6.28 -19.58 11.05
CA ALA A 80 6.74 -20.70 10.26
C ALA A 80 6.69 -22.00 11.07
N TYR A 81 6.73 -23.13 10.34
CA TYR A 81 6.94 -24.46 10.89
C TYR A 81 8.06 -25.12 10.10
N LEU A 82 9.09 -25.55 10.81
CA LEU A 82 10.13 -26.41 10.28
C LEU A 82 9.87 -27.85 10.76
N ILE A 83 9.71 -28.77 9.83
CA ILE A 83 9.58 -30.20 10.12
C ILE A 83 10.85 -30.89 9.63
N ILE A 84 11.46 -31.70 10.47
CA ILE A 84 12.68 -32.41 10.16
C ILE A 84 12.53 -33.89 10.46
N GLY A 85 13.25 -34.71 9.72
CA GLY A 85 13.23 -36.16 9.87
C GLY A 85 14.46 -36.82 9.28
N ASP A 86 14.53 -38.15 9.47
CA ASP A 86 15.65 -38.97 9.02
C ASP A 86 16.96 -38.51 9.67
N ILE A 87 16.92 -38.37 10.99
CA ILE A 87 18.06 -37.91 11.77
C ILE A 87 18.87 -39.10 12.16
N ASP A 88 20.12 -39.21 11.65
CA ASP A 88 21.02 -40.33 11.89
C ASP A 88 21.47 -40.39 13.36
N GLU A 89 20.88 -41.25 14.16
CA GLU A 89 21.15 -41.44 15.58
C GLU A 89 22.37 -42.32 15.89
N GLU A 90 22.94 -43.01 14.89
CA GLU A 90 23.92 -44.08 15.14
C GLU A 90 25.36 -43.62 15.45
N ARG A 91 25.65 -42.32 15.53
CA ARG A 91 26.97 -41.82 15.90
C ARG A 91 27.03 -41.16 17.27
N VAL A 92 27.38 -42.00 18.27
CA VAL A 92 27.90 -41.62 19.60
C VAL A 92 26.88 -41.14 20.65
N GLY A 93 26.32 -42.06 21.43
CA GLY A 93 26.09 -41.96 22.89
C GLY A 93 25.12 -40.92 23.47
N VAL A 94 24.72 -39.92 22.76
CA VAL A 94 23.63 -38.97 23.07
C VAL A 94 23.00 -38.59 21.77
N SER A 95 21.67 -38.76 21.63
CA SER A 95 20.97 -38.42 20.38
C SER A 95 21.41 -37.02 19.91
N PRO A 96 22.05 -36.89 18.73
CA PRO A 96 22.48 -35.57 18.20
C PRO A 96 21.30 -34.63 18.05
N THR A 97 20.10 -35.18 17.84
CA THR A 97 18.84 -34.46 17.72
C THR A 97 18.58 -33.53 18.90
N ILE A 98 18.70 -34.05 20.14
CA ILE A 98 18.39 -33.30 21.35
C ILE A 98 19.44 -32.17 21.55
N LYS A 99 20.70 -32.46 21.21
CA LYS A 99 21.81 -31.50 21.40
C LYS A 99 21.76 -30.32 20.43
N HIS A 100 21.18 -30.51 19.23
CA HIS A 100 21.18 -29.51 18.16
C HIS A 100 19.78 -28.88 17.89
N LEU A 101 18.72 -29.34 18.56
CA LEU A 101 17.38 -28.80 18.36
C LEU A 101 17.29 -27.28 18.61
N HIS A 102 17.90 -26.80 19.69
CA HIS A 102 17.93 -25.35 19.96
C HIS A 102 18.74 -24.56 18.93
N PHE A 103 19.80 -25.16 18.39
CA PHE A 103 20.56 -24.54 17.30
C PHE A 103 19.73 -24.49 16.01
N THR A 104 19.07 -25.58 15.65
CA THR A 104 18.17 -25.66 14.49
C THR A 104 17.00 -24.68 14.61
N GLN A 105 16.40 -24.58 15.80
CA GLN A 105 15.37 -23.57 16.09
C GLN A 105 15.90 -22.16 15.92
N THR A 106 17.10 -21.88 16.44
CA THR A 106 17.72 -20.56 16.32
C THR A 106 17.98 -20.20 14.86
N LEU A 107 18.50 -21.14 14.06
CA LEU A 107 18.70 -20.96 12.62
C LEU A 107 17.39 -20.70 11.88
N ALA A 108 16.34 -21.49 12.19
CA ALA A 108 15.01 -21.28 11.60
C ALA A 108 14.45 -19.90 11.98
N ASN A 109 14.56 -19.50 13.24
CA ASN A 109 14.15 -18.18 13.72
C ASN A 109 14.88 -17.05 12.96
N ILE A 110 16.21 -17.13 12.89
CA ILE A 110 17.03 -16.11 12.18
C ILE A 110 16.61 -16.02 10.70
N MET A 111 16.42 -17.16 10.04
CA MET A 111 16.04 -17.19 8.63
C MET A 111 14.66 -16.57 8.40
N VAL A 112 13.66 -16.97 9.20
CA VAL A 112 12.28 -16.45 9.08
C VAL A 112 12.24 -14.95 9.36
N VAL A 113 12.93 -14.49 10.41
CA VAL A 113 13.03 -13.07 10.74
C VAL A 113 13.72 -12.28 9.62
N ALA A 114 14.80 -12.82 9.04
CA ALA A 114 15.50 -12.16 7.94
C ALA A 114 14.61 -12.03 6.68
N ILE A 115 13.83 -13.07 6.35
CA ILE A 115 12.89 -13.05 5.24
C ILE A 115 11.77 -12.02 5.50
N GLU A 116 11.23 -11.99 6.72
CA GLU A 116 10.16 -11.06 7.09
C GLU A 116 10.65 -9.61 7.09
N ASN A 117 11.84 -9.36 7.62
CA ASN A 117 12.48 -8.05 7.54
C ASN A 117 12.67 -7.58 6.10
N LYS A 118 13.12 -8.47 5.20
CA LYS A 118 13.26 -8.14 3.77
C LYS A 118 11.91 -7.81 3.13
N ARG A 119 10.84 -8.56 3.47
CA ARG A 119 9.47 -8.29 2.99
C ARG A 119 8.99 -6.91 3.45
N LEU A 120 9.11 -6.62 4.75
CA LEU A 120 8.73 -5.32 5.33
C LEU A 120 9.55 -4.17 4.74
N TYR A 121 10.84 -4.38 4.51
CA TYR A 121 11.70 -3.39 3.87
C TYR A 121 11.22 -3.07 2.45
N ASN A 122 10.90 -4.09 1.65
CA ASN A 122 10.40 -3.90 0.28
C ASN A 122 9.03 -3.18 0.27
N GLN A 123 8.13 -3.53 1.20
CA GLN A 123 6.84 -2.84 1.35
C GLN A 123 7.04 -1.36 1.72
N ASN A 124 7.91 -1.07 2.68
CA ASN A 124 8.26 0.30 3.07
C ASN A 124 8.85 1.10 1.90
N LEU A 125 9.72 0.47 1.11
CA LEU A 125 10.31 1.12 -0.06
C LEU A 125 9.23 1.48 -1.09
N HIS A 126 8.32 0.57 -1.37
CA HIS A 126 7.20 0.82 -2.29
C HIS A 126 6.29 1.97 -1.81
N GLN A 127 5.95 1.99 -0.52
CA GLN A 127 5.18 3.08 0.08
C GLN A 127 5.90 4.43 -0.03
N LYS A 128 7.23 4.47 0.19
CA LYS A 128 8.02 5.70 0.05
C LYS A 128 8.05 6.23 -1.38
N VAL A 129 8.15 5.34 -2.38
CA VAL A 129 8.09 5.73 -3.79
C VAL A 129 6.73 6.33 -4.12
N LEU A 130 5.64 5.65 -3.74
CA LEU A 130 4.27 6.15 -3.96
C LEU A 130 4.04 7.51 -3.28
N HIS A 131 4.49 7.67 -2.03
CA HIS A 131 4.37 8.95 -1.32
C HIS A 131 5.12 10.07 -2.05
N LYS A 132 6.32 9.79 -2.57
CA LYS A 132 7.09 10.76 -3.34
C LYS A 132 6.41 11.15 -4.66
N GLU A 133 5.78 10.22 -5.34
CA GLU A 133 4.99 10.51 -6.55
C GLU A 133 3.78 11.40 -6.23
N LEU A 134 3.08 11.14 -5.12
CA LEU A 134 1.99 11.99 -4.64
C LEU A 134 2.46 13.39 -4.26
N GLU A 135 3.62 13.52 -3.63
CA GLU A 135 4.22 14.82 -3.31
C GLU A 135 4.53 15.64 -4.57
N LEU A 136 5.04 14.98 -5.62
CA LEU A 136 5.26 15.63 -6.92
C LEU A 136 3.94 16.05 -7.58
N ALA A 137 2.93 15.18 -7.56
CA ALA A 137 1.59 15.51 -8.08
C ALA A 137 0.98 16.71 -7.33
N SER A 138 1.15 16.78 -6.01
CA SER A 138 0.75 17.90 -5.16
C SER A 138 1.42 19.21 -5.61
N LYS A 139 2.73 19.18 -5.82
CA LYS A 139 3.46 20.38 -6.32
C LYS A 139 2.92 20.85 -7.66
N MET A 140 2.65 19.93 -8.58
CA MET A 140 2.07 20.28 -9.90
C MET A 140 0.65 20.83 -9.76
N GLN A 141 -0.19 20.24 -8.90
CA GLN A 141 -1.53 20.74 -8.66
C GLN A 141 -1.53 22.13 -8.04
N ASN A 142 -0.65 22.39 -7.07
CA ASN A 142 -0.53 23.68 -6.42
C ASN A 142 -0.10 24.80 -7.38
N MET A 143 0.56 24.47 -8.50
CA MET A 143 0.85 25.45 -9.57
C MET A 143 -0.40 25.90 -10.33
N LEU A 144 -1.50 25.15 -10.26
CA LEU A 144 -2.77 25.48 -10.92
C LEU A 144 -3.64 26.41 -10.06
N ILE A 145 -3.38 26.47 -8.77
CA ILE A 145 -4.12 27.31 -7.81
C ILE A 145 -3.41 28.67 -7.75
N PRO A 146 -4.14 29.78 -7.89
CA PRO A 146 -3.55 31.10 -7.81
C PRO A 146 -2.82 31.34 -6.50
N THR A 147 -1.62 31.89 -6.57
CA THR A 147 -0.89 32.37 -5.40
C THR A 147 -1.31 33.80 -5.07
N HIS A 148 -1.06 34.25 -3.84
CA HIS A 148 -1.33 35.65 -3.44
C HIS A 148 -0.72 36.68 -4.43
N ALA A 149 0.47 36.39 -4.96
CA ALA A 149 1.16 37.26 -5.92
C ALA A 149 0.50 37.29 -7.31
N SER A 150 -0.27 36.28 -7.68
CA SER A 150 -0.97 36.18 -8.97
C SER A 150 -2.40 36.71 -8.94
N LEU A 151 -2.92 36.99 -7.74
CA LEU A 151 -4.25 37.56 -7.59
C LEU A 151 -4.26 39.04 -8.08
N PRO A 152 -5.34 39.46 -8.76
CA PRO A 152 -5.46 40.85 -9.18
C PRO A 152 -5.58 41.80 -7.98
N ASN A 153 -4.63 42.70 -7.82
CA ASN A 153 -4.64 43.76 -6.83
C ASN A 153 -4.25 45.07 -7.55
N ASN A 154 -5.18 45.99 -7.65
CA ASN A 154 -5.01 47.28 -8.31
C ASN A 154 -6.05 48.27 -7.77
N ASP A 155 -6.09 49.47 -8.33
CA ASP A 155 -7.01 50.54 -7.90
C ASP A 155 -8.51 50.18 -8.05
N GLN A 156 -8.86 49.13 -8.77
CA GLN A 156 -10.22 48.70 -9.03
C GLN A 156 -10.69 47.55 -8.13
N ILE A 157 -9.75 46.70 -7.69
CA ILE A 157 -10.06 45.52 -6.91
C ILE A 157 -8.88 45.16 -6.01
N GLU A 158 -9.18 44.85 -4.77
CA GLU A 158 -8.28 44.21 -3.81
C GLU A 158 -8.79 42.79 -3.52
N THR A 159 -7.91 41.82 -3.64
CA THR A 159 -8.28 40.43 -3.46
C THR A 159 -7.32 39.70 -2.53
N ALA A 160 -7.89 38.83 -1.69
CA ALA A 160 -7.16 37.92 -0.83
C ALA A 160 -7.78 36.52 -0.87
N ALA A 161 -6.97 35.51 -0.85
CA ALA A 161 -7.42 34.14 -0.76
C ALA A 161 -6.45 33.31 0.10
N TYR A 162 -7.00 32.30 0.73
CA TYR A 162 -6.26 31.37 1.55
C TYR A 162 -6.61 29.96 1.13
N TYR A 163 -5.59 29.10 0.96
CA TYR A 163 -5.72 27.71 0.57
C TYR A 163 -4.87 26.82 1.48
N LEU A 164 -5.50 25.83 2.10
CA LEU A 164 -4.82 24.86 2.94
C LEU A 164 -5.38 23.46 2.64
N PRO A 165 -4.69 22.67 1.81
CA PRO A 165 -5.13 21.31 1.53
C PRO A 165 -4.95 20.42 2.76
N HIS A 166 -5.90 19.50 2.97
CA HIS A 166 -5.84 18.53 4.09
C HIS A 166 -4.95 17.32 3.78
N PHE A 167 -4.85 16.95 2.51
CA PHE A 167 -4.01 15.83 2.01
C PHE A 167 -2.96 16.38 1.03
N GLU A 168 -2.06 15.50 0.56
CA GLU A 168 -1.05 15.87 -0.44
C GLU A 168 -1.68 16.49 -1.69
N VAL A 169 -2.84 15.96 -2.12
CA VAL A 169 -3.63 16.49 -3.25
C VAL A 169 -5.08 16.71 -2.83
N GLY A 170 -5.71 17.77 -3.32
CA GLY A 170 -7.05 18.21 -2.91
C GLY A 170 -8.05 18.35 -4.05
N GLY A 171 -9.34 18.40 -3.68
CA GLY A 171 -10.47 18.69 -4.59
C GLY A 171 -10.85 20.17 -4.65
N ASP A 172 -10.44 20.94 -3.65
CA ASP A 172 -10.77 22.37 -3.56
C ASP A 172 -10.05 23.19 -4.62
N TYR A 173 -10.74 24.19 -5.12
CA TYR A 173 -10.18 25.13 -6.09
C TYR A 173 -10.79 26.50 -5.92
N TYR A 174 -9.99 27.55 -6.09
CA TYR A 174 -10.44 28.92 -6.27
C TYR A 174 -9.69 29.59 -7.41
N ASP A 175 -10.33 30.58 -8.03
CA ASP A 175 -9.67 31.39 -9.06
C ASP A 175 -10.27 32.78 -9.13
N ILE A 176 -9.44 33.75 -9.56
CA ILE A 176 -9.86 35.11 -9.91
C ILE A 176 -9.19 35.45 -11.25
N ILE A 177 -10.00 35.48 -12.30
CA ILE A 177 -9.55 35.62 -13.69
C ILE A 177 -9.90 36.98 -14.21
N LYS A 178 -8.89 37.72 -14.65
CA LYS A 178 -9.12 38.97 -15.35
C LYS A 178 -9.66 38.71 -16.75
N LEU A 179 -10.88 39.14 -17.04
CA LEU A 179 -11.55 38.94 -18.32
C LEU A 179 -11.27 40.07 -19.32
N ASN A 180 -11.25 41.29 -18.81
CA ASN A 180 -10.85 42.50 -19.57
C ASN A 180 -10.27 43.57 -18.63
N SER A 181 -10.18 44.84 -19.06
CA SER A 181 -9.64 45.93 -18.25
C SER A 181 -10.43 46.23 -16.97
N HIS A 182 -11.73 45.90 -16.92
CA HIS A 182 -12.64 46.26 -15.83
C HIS A 182 -13.45 45.08 -15.30
N SER A 183 -13.35 43.89 -15.92
CA SER A 183 -14.15 42.73 -15.56
C SER A 183 -13.30 41.56 -15.04
N TYR A 184 -13.73 40.96 -13.96
CA TYR A 184 -13.09 39.85 -13.31
C TYR A 184 -14.11 38.70 -13.11
N GLY A 185 -13.73 37.51 -13.47
CA GLY A 185 -14.44 36.28 -13.10
C GLY A 185 -13.84 35.69 -11.84
N PHE A 186 -14.64 35.16 -10.95
CA PHE A 186 -14.16 34.50 -9.74
C PHE A 186 -14.95 33.22 -9.45
N CYS A 187 -14.30 32.27 -8.83
CA CYS A 187 -14.95 31.05 -8.38
C CYS A 187 -14.33 30.47 -7.10
N VAL A 188 -15.16 29.69 -6.39
CA VAL A 188 -14.74 28.76 -5.36
C VAL A 188 -15.45 27.44 -5.66
N ALA A 189 -14.73 26.34 -5.68
CA ALA A 189 -15.23 25.02 -6.04
C ALA A 189 -14.67 23.95 -5.10
N ASP A 190 -15.50 22.94 -4.82
CA ASP A 190 -15.10 21.76 -4.05
C ASP A 190 -15.62 20.50 -4.75
N VAL A 191 -14.68 19.59 -5.05
CA VAL A 191 -14.96 18.31 -5.70
C VAL A 191 -15.31 17.27 -4.63
N SER A 192 -16.43 16.59 -4.80
CA SER A 192 -16.87 15.52 -3.90
C SER A 192 -15.84 14.41 -3.76
N GLY A 193 -15.57 14.00 -2.50
CA GLY A 193 -14.57 12.97 -2.18
C GLY A 193 -13.17 13.55 -1.96
N LYS A 194 -12.17 12.69 -1.89
CA LYS A 194 -10.80 13.05 -1.49
C LYS A 194 -9.74 12.32 -2.33
N GLY A 195 -8.50 12.80 -2.25
CA GLY A 195 -7.35 12.14 -2.84
C GLY A 195 -7.23 12.34 -4.36
N ILE A 196 -6.53 11.44 -5.04
CA ILE A 196 -6.10 11.57 -6.43
C ILE A 196 -7.28 11.80 -7.39
N SER A 197 -8.38 11.07 -7.22
CA SER A 197 -9.53 11.19 -8.12
C SER A 197 -10.23 12.55 -8.04
N ALA A 198 -10.28 13.15 -6.84
CA ALA A 198 -10.80 14.51 -6.66
C ALA A 198 -9.83 15.54 -7.27
N ALA A 199 -8.54 15.37 -7.05
CA ALA A 199 -7.50 16.22 -7.61
C ALA A 199 -7.48 16.24 -9.14
N LEU A 200 -7.63 15.08 -9.79
CA LEU A 200 -7.70 14.97 -11.25
C LEU A 200 -8.94 15.66 -11.81
N LEU A 201 -10.10 15.47 -11.15
CA LEU A 201 -11.34 16.14 -11.58
C LEU A 201 -11.25 17.66 -11.39
N MET A 202 -10.64 18.11 -10.28
CA MET A 202 -10.37 19.54 -10.04
C MET A 202 -9.49 20.13 -11.13
N THR A 203 -8.40 19.46 -11.51
CA THR A 203 -7.50 19.90 -12.58
C THR A 203 -8.23 20.03 -13.92
N ASN A 204 -9.07 19.04 -14.25
CA ASN A 204 -9.92 19.07 -15.44
C ASN A 204 -10.94 20.22 -15.37
N PHE A 205 -11.58 20.40 -14.22
CA PHE A 205 -12.51 21.50 -13.98
C PHE A 205 -11.84 22.85 -14.16
N GLN A 206 -10.67 23.08 -13.56
CA GLN A 206 -9.88 24.31 -13.66
C GLN A 206 -9.60 24.69 -15.12
N ALA A 207 -9.12 23.73 -15.93
CA ALA A 207 -8.82 23.96 -17.33
C ALA A 207 -10.08 24.34 -18.13
N ASN A 208 -11.19 23.63 -17.88
CA ASN A 208 -12.47 23.91 -18.54
C ASN A 208 -13.05 25.26 -18.11
N LEU A 209 -12.97 25.60 -16.82
CA LEU A 209 -13.44 26.88 -16.32
C LEU A 209 -12.69 28.04 -17.00
N ARG A 210 -11.36 28.01 -17.03
CA ARG A 210 -10.55 29.06 -17.66
C ARG A 210 -10.80 29.18 -19.16
N ALA A 211 -11.11 28.08 -19.84
CA ALA A 211 -11.45 28.10 -21.26
C ALA A 211 -12.84 28.68 -21.55
N LEU A 212 -13.81 28.46 -20.66
CA LEU A 212 -15.21 28.86 -20.82
C LEU A 212 -15.52 30.24 -20.28
N LEU A 213 -14.86 30.64 -19.18
CA LEU A 213 -15.12 31.91 -18.51
C LEU A 213 -14.40 33.04 -19.24
N THR A 214 -15.07 33.59 -20.24
CA THR A 214 -14.60 34.71 -21.08
C THR A 214 -15.53 35.90 -20.92
N GLU A 215 -15.11 37.07 -21.41
CA GLU A 215 -15.94 38.30 -21.42
C GLU A 215 -17.29 38.08 -22.15
N LYS A 216 -17.27 37.33 -23.25
CA LYS A 216 -18.41 37.15 -24.14
C LYS A 216 -19.39 36.06 -23.71
N THR A 217 -18.94 35.09 -22.89
CA THR A 217 -19.75 33.95 -22.49
C THR A 217 -20.67 34.33 -21.32
N SER A 218 -21.96 34.06 -21.41
CA SER A 218 -22.87 34.29 -20.29
C SER A 218 -22.58 33.30 -19.13
N MET A 219 -22.81 33.73 -17.89
CA MET A 219 -22.61 32.87 -16.71
C MET A 219 -23.45 31.58 -16.76
N LYS A 220 -24.69 31.68 -17.32
CA LYS A 220 -25.55 30.53 -17.55
C LYS A 220 -24.91 29.50 -18.48
N GLU A 221 -24.35 29.95 -19.60
CA GLU A 221 -23.66 29.08 -20.56
C GLU A 221 -22.42 28.45 -19.95
N VAL A 222 -21.63 29.22 -19.19
CA VAL A 222 -20.45 28.70 -18.47
C VAL A 222 -20.86 27.52 -17.57
N VAL A 223 -21.89 27.71 -16.73
CA VAL A 223 -22.33 26.67 -15.79
C VAL A 223 -22.89 25.44 -16.50
N ILE A 224 -23.70 25.62 -17.55
CA ILE A 224 -24.25 24.51 -18.33
C ILE A 224 -23.11 23.69 -18.96
N ASN A 225 -22.19 24.37 -19.66
CA ASN A 225 -21.07 23.67 -20.30
C ASN A 225 -20.12 23.00 -19.30
N LEU A 226 -19.85 23.63 -18.16
CA LEU A 226 -19.06 23.01 -17.08
C LEU A 226 -19.75 21.76 -16.54
N ASN A 227 -21.05 21.82 -16.26
CA ASN A 227 -21.81 20.68 -15.79
C ASN A 227 -21.76 19.49 -16.77
N GLU A 228 -21.97 19.74 -18.08
CA GLU A 228 -21.87 18.69 -19.08
C GLU A 228 -20.47 18.05 -19.13
N ARG A 229 -19.42 18.86 -19.03
CA ARG A 229 -18.04 18.36 -19.06
C ARG A 229 -17.69 17.58 -17.79
N VAL A 230 -18.10 18.06 -16.62
CA VAL A 230 -17.91 17.36 -15.35
C VAL A 230 -18.66 16.03 -15.34
N MET A 231 -19.90 15.99 -15.78
CA MET A 231 -20.70 14.77 -15.89
C MET A 231 -20.02 13.73 -16.79
N LYS A 232 -19.50 14.16 -17.94
CA LYS A 232 -18.77 13.27 -18.86
C LYS A 232 -17.44 12.77 -18.25
N SER A 233 -16.69 13.64 -17.58
CA SER A 233 -15.38 13.29 -17.01
C SER A 233 -15.49 12.42 -15.76
N ALA A 234 -16.52 12.63 -14.94
CA ALA A 234 -16.76 11.91 -13.71
C ALA A 234 -17.66 10.68 -13.86
N ASN A 235 -18.19 10.43 -15.08
CA ASN A 235 -19.16 9.36 -15.35
C ASN A 235 -20.34 9.31 -14.35
N GLY A 236 -20.72 10.47 -13.82
CA GLY A 236 -21.76 10.62 -12.79
C GLY A 236 -21.40 10.20 -11.36
N GLU A 237 -20.17 9.72 -11.14
CA GLU A 237 -19.75 9.25 -9.81
C GLU A 237 -19.33 10.38 -8.85
N LYS A 238 -19.01 11.55 -9.39
CA LYS A 238 -18.58 12.73 -8.61
C LYS A 238 -19.32 13.98 -9.06
N PHE A 239 -19.41 14.92 -8.13
CA PHE A 239 -19.96 16.24 -8.40
C PHE A 239 -19.02 17.32 -7.84
N ILE A 240 -19.26 18.56 -8.26
CA ILE A 240 -18.52 19.73 -7.83
C ILE A 240 -19.53 20.75 -7.30
N THR A 241 -19.35 21.19 -6.07
CA THR A 241 -20.05 22.37 -5.57
C THR A 241 -19.32 23.59 -6.07
N LEU A 242 -20.04 24.56 -6.61
CA LEU A 242 -19.45 25.71 -7.29
C LEU A 242 -20.15 27.01 -6.89
N PHE A 243 -19.37 27.96 -6.42
CA PHE A 243 -19.75 29.37 -6.39
C PHE A 243 -18.96 30.07 -7.50
N ILE A 244 -19.64 30.77 -8.40
CA ILE A 244 -19.05 31.48 -9.53
C ILE A 244 -19.74 32.81 -9.76
N GLY A 245 -18.95 33.80 -10.10
CA GLY A 245 -19.48 35.13 -10.38
C GLY A 245 -18.58 35.93 -11.32
N ARG A 246 -19.13 37.05 -11.76
CA ARG A 246 -18.41 38.08 -12.51
C ARG A 246 -18.59 39.40 -11.81
N TYR A 247 -17.54 40.14 -11.67
CA TYR A 247 -17.53 41.50 -11.14
C TYR A 247 -17.06 42.47 -12.20
N ASN A 248 -17.81 43.57 -12.41
CA ASN A 248 -17.42 44.68 -13.25
C ASN A 248 -17.08 45.88 -12.35
N ALA A 249 -15.85 46.32 -12.42
CA ALA A 249 -15.35 47.43 -11.59
C ALA A 249 -15.88 48.80 -12.01
N GLN A 250 -16.42 48.98 -13.22
CA GLN A 250 -17.04 50.25 -13.64
C GLN A 250 -18.43 50.45 -13.02
N ASP A 251 -19.21 49.37 -13.02
CA ASP A 251 -20.61 49.42 -12.59
C ASP A 251 -20.79 48.94 -11.13
N HIS A 252 -19.71 48.43 -10.51
CA HIS A 252 -19.71 47.80 -9.18
C HIS A 252 -20.72 46.63 -9.05
N ARG A 253 -20.87 45.85 -10.09
CA ARG A 253 -21.84 44.75 -10.21
C ARG A 253 -21.19 43.45 -10.58
#